data_a4675fd66b746bcaa815c4f8e6cd9c2b
#
_entry.id   a4675fd66b746bcaa815c4f8e6cd9c2b
#
_cell.length_a   1.000
_cell.length_b   1.000
_cell.length_c   1.000
_cell.angle_alpha   90.00
_cell.angle_beta   90.00
_cell.angle_gamma   90.00
#
_symmetry.space_group_name_H-M   'P 1'
#
loop_
_entity.id
_entity.type
_entity.pdbx_description
1 polymer ?
#
loop_
_entity_poly.entity_id
_entity_poly.type
_entity_poly.pdbx_seq_one_letter_code
_entity_poly.pdbx_strand_id
1 'polypeptide(L)'
;MRKTLLATAVIAASLGTGAFAAVELNTYADGEGYLDVQALTCAQLADTFQEDANYLTAWYSGWYNGLAKKHFANIPRSKEAEHETIVYCKAHPGEEKVIKVLGRIIDEYREKKGIDVHR
;
A
#
# COMPACT_ATOMS: atom_id res chain seq x y z
N MET A 1 48.07 -19.96 -39.55
CA MET A 1 46.95 -20.51 -38.84
C MET A 1 46.31 -19.44 -37.97
N ARG A 2 45.20 -18.99 -38.32
CA ARG A 2 44.50 -17.94 -37.61
C ARG A 2 43.44 -18.58 -36.73
N LYS A 3 43.62 -18.46 -35.44
CA LYS A 3 42.60 -18.81 -34.49
C LYS A 3 41.75 -17.56 -34.27
N THR A 4 40.59 -17.54 -34.85
CA THR A 4 39.59 -16.55 -34.55
C THR A 4 38.95 -16.93 -33.20
N LEU A 5 39.36 -16.23 -32.17
CA LEU A 5 38.64 -16.26 -30.90
C LEU A 5 37.35 -15.44 -31.10
N LEU A 6 36.27 -16.14 -31.33
CA LEU A 6 34.95 -15.58 -31.21
C LEU A 6 34.70 -15.38 -29.72
N ALA A 7 34.95 -14.18 -29.25
CA ALA A 7 34.48 -13.78 -27.95
C ALA A 7 32.95 -13.63 -28.08
N THR A 8 32.26 -14.68 -27.68
CA THR A 8 30.84 -14.59 -27.48
C THR A 8 30.62 -13.72 -26.26
N ALA A 9 30.35 -12.45 -26.48
CA ALA A 9 29.85 -11.60 -25.44
C ALA A 9 28.48 -12.12 -25.07
N VAL A 10 28.41 -12.88 -24.00
CA VAL A 10 27.13 -13.20 -23.37
C VAL A 10 26.69 -11.90 -22.73
N ILE A 11 25.88 -11.15 -23.45
CA ILE A 11 25.10 -10.11 -22.84
C ILE A 11 24.07 -10.85 -21.99
N ALA A 12 24.37 -11.03 -20.72
CA ALA A 12 23.35 -11.34 -19.76
C ALA A 12 22.42 -10.11 -19.75
N ALA A 13 21.41 -10.14 -20.60
CA ALA A 13 20.26 -9.29 -20.41
C ALA A 13 19.65 -9.73 -19.11
N SER A 14 20.03 -9.06 -18.02
CA SER A 14 19.22 -9.07 -16.84
C SER A 14 17.92 -8.40 -17.25
N LEU A 15 17.01 -9.20 -17.77
CA LEU A 15 15.62 -8.83 -17.81
C LEU A 15 15.24 -8.61 -16.38
N GLY A 16 15.30 -7.36 -15.95
CA GLY A 16 14.68 -6.94 -14.72
C GLY A 16 13.24 -7.36 -14.80
N THR A 17 12.96 -8.58 -14.35
CA THR A 17 11.61 -8.99 -14.06
C THR A 17 11.13 -8.05 -12.99
N GLY A 18 10.47 -6.96 -13.35
CA GLY A 18 9.50 -6.20 -12.59
C GLY A 18 9.65 -6.01 -11.09
N ALA A 19 10.82 -6.27 -10.49
CA ALA A 19 11.12 -5.81 -9.16
C ALA A 19 11.36 -4.32 -9.24
N PHE A 20 10.27 -3.55 -9.29
CA PHE A 20 10.35 -2.13 -9.05
C PHE A 20 10.89 -1.94 -7.64
N ALA A 21 12.02 -1.23 -7.52
CA ALA A 21 12.51 -0.84 -6.21
C ALA A 21 11.40 -0.08 -5.50
N ALA A 22 11.05 -0.51 -4.29
CA ALA A 22 10.07 0.18 -3.48
C ALA A 22 10.53 1.63 -3.25
N VAL A 23 9.58 2.56 -3.29
CA VAL A 23 9.84 3.98 -3.07
C VAL A 23 9.34 4.39 -1.69
N GLU A 24 10.00 5.38 -1.11
CA GLU A 24 9.53 5.99 0.13
C GLU A 24 8.18 6.69 -0.11
N LEU A 25 7.29 6.61 0.85
CA LEU A 25 5.99 7.30 0.80
C LEU A 25 6.15 8.81 0.59
N ASN A 26 7.22 9.38 1.14
CA ASN A 26 7.57 10.79 0.99
C ASN A 26 7.79 11.20 -0.48
N THR A 27 8.03 10.25 -1.38
CA THR A 27 8.14 10.49 -2.83
C THR A 27 6.87 11.12 -3.40
N TYR A 28 5.72 10.83 -2.79
CA TYR A 28 4.42 11.35 -3.23
C TYR A 28 3.98 12.61 -2.47
N ALA A 29 4.81 13.08 -1.56
CA ALA A 29 4.57 14.31 -0.82
C ALA A 29 5.02 15.55 -1.61
N ASP A 30 4.55 16.72 -1.20
CA ASP A 30 5.03 17.99 -1.73
C ASP A 30 6.42 18.35 -1.22
N GLY A 31 6.96 19.50 -1.65
CA GLY A 31 8.31 19.95 -1.27
C GLY A 31 8.48 20.23 0.25
N GLU A 32 7.40 20.32 1.00
CA GLU A 32 7.39 20.54 2.45
C GLU A 32 7.11 19.24 3.24
N GLY A 33 6.90 18.11 2.55
CA GLY A 33 6.67 16.82 3.16
C GLY A 33 5.20 16.49 3.43
N TYR A 34 4.26 17.29 2.93
CA TYR A 34 2.84 17.02 3.08
C TYR A 34 2.32 16.10 1.98
N LEU A 35 1.62 15.07 2.39
CA LEU A 35 0.95 14.12 1.51
C LEU A 35 -0.55 14.34 1.54
N ASP A 36 -1.17 14.47 0.35
CA ASP A 36 -2.62 14.44 0.26
C ASP A 36 -3.12 13.01 0.39
N VAL A 37 -3.48 12.65 1.61
CA VAL A 37 -3.93 11.29 1.95
C VAL A 37 -5.25 10.90 1.30
N GLN A 38 -6.06 11.85 0.87
CA GLN A 38 -7.31 11.56 0.14
C GLN A 38 -7.07 11.25 -1.33
N ALA A 39 -5.96 11.71 -1.88
CA ALA A 39 -5.63 11.55 -3.29
C ALA A 39 -4.78 10.31 -3.56
N LEU A 40 -4.17 9.69 -2.55
CA LEU A 40 -3.26 8.57 -2.73
C LEU A 40 -3.98 7.37 -3.34
N THR A 41 -3.36 6.79 -4.38
CA THR A 41 -3.89 5.67 -5.14
C THR A 41 -3.35 4.32 -4.67
N CYS A 42 -4.07 3.24 -5.00
CA CYS A 42 -3.58 1.88 -4.80
C CYS A 42 -2.23 1.63 -5.48
N ALA A 43 -2.01 2.16 -6.69
CA ALA A 43 -0.74 2.03 -7.38
C ALA A 43 0.41 2.61 -6.56
N GLN A 44 0.22 3.79 -5.97
CA GLN A 44 1.21 4.44 -5.12
C GLN A 44 1.47 3.66 -3.83
N LEU A 45 0.42 3.18 -3.15
CA LEU A 45 0.56 2.36 -1.95
C LEU A 45 1.30 1.05 -2.25
N ALA A 46 1.00 0.41 -3.38
CA ALA A 46 1.62 -0.84 -3.79
C ALA A 46 3.13 -0.71 -4.01
N ASP A 47 3.59 0.48 -4.39
CA ASP A 47 5.01 0.75 -4.68
C ASP A 47 5.81 1.20 -3.46
N THR A 48 5.17 1.54 -2.35
CA THR A 48 5.88 1.99 -1.15
C THR A 48 6.54 0.85 -0.39
N PHE A 49 7.53 1.18 0.43
CA PHE A 49 8.07 0.23 1.42
C PHE A 49 6.96 -0.27 2.35
N GLN A 50 7.09 -1.51 2.80
CA GLN A 50 6.11 -2.13 3.68
C GLN A 50 5.89 -1.33 4.98
N GLU A 51 6.94 -0.78 5.55
CA GLU A 51 6.85 0.08 6.75
C GLU A 51 6.01 1.33 6.49
N ASP A 52 6.22 1.97 5.35
CA ASP A 52 5.46 3.16 4.95
C ASP A 52 4.00 2.82 4.66
N ALA A 53 3.75 1.68 4.02
CA ALA A 53 2.39 1.20 3.78
C ALA A 53 1.66 0.92 5.11
N ASN A 54 2.33 0.29 6.06
CA ASN A 54 1.78 0.04 7.40
C ASN A 54 1.50 1.35 8.14
N TYR A 55 2.43 2.28 8.09
CA TYR A 55 2.26 3.60 8.69
C TYR A 55 1.04 4.32 8.13
N LEU A 56 0.92 4.37 6.82
CA LEU A 56 -0.17 5.05 6.14
C LEU A 56 -1.52 4.44 6.43
N THR A 57 -1.63 3.12 6.37
CA THR A 57 -2.91 2.43 6.65
C THR A 57 -3.32 2.56 8.10
N ALA A 58 -2.39 2.56 9.04
CA ALA A 58 -2.66 2.86 10.45
C ALA A 58 -3.14 4.30 10.63
N TRP A 59 -2.53 5.25 9.93
CA TRP A 59 -2.96 6.65 9.93
C TRP A 59 -4.40 6.80 9.41
N TYR A 60 -4.74 6.16 8.29
CA TYR A 60 -6.11 6.15 7.74
C TYR A 60 -7.11 5.53 8.71
N SER A 61 -6.77 4.42 9.35
CA SER A 61 -7.64 3.77 10.34
C SER A 61 -7.92 4.72 11.51
N GLY A 62 -6.91 5.40 12.00
CA GLY A 62 -7.07 6.39 13.07
C GLY A 62 -7.93 7.59 12.66
N TRP A 63 -7.73 8.07 11.45
CA TRP A 63 -8.53 9.17 10.91
C TRP A 63 -9.99 8.76 10.70
N TYR A 64 -10.23 7.60 10.11
CA TYR A 64 -11.58 7.05 9.90
C TYR A 64 -12.34 6.89 11.22
N ASN A 65 -11.70 6.32 12.22
CA ASN A 65 -12.27 6.15 13.56
C ASN A 65 -12.46 7.50 14.27
N GLY A 66 -11.55 8.44 14.08
CA GLY A 66 -11.64 9.80 14.62
C GLY A 66 -12.85 10.55 14.09
N LEU A 67 -13.15 10.44 12.78
CA LEU A 67 -14.36 11.02 12.19
C LEU A 67 -15.64 10.44 12.81
N ALA A 68 -15.62 9.16 13.16
CA ALA A 68 -16.72 8.48 13.86
C ALA A 68 -16.71 8.71 15.39
N LYS A 69 -15.78 9.52 15.89
CA LYS A 69 -15.58 9.81 17.33
C LYS A 69 -15.33 8.55 18.19
N LYS A 70 -14.67 7.58 17.62
CA LYS A 70 -14.33 6.34 18.30
C LYS A 70 -12.92 6.42 18.89
N HIS A 71 -12.76 6.04 20.13
CA HIS A 71 -11.47 6.06 20.84
C HIS A 71 -11.01 4.69 21.33
N PHE A 72 -11.78 3.65 21.09
CA PHE A 72 -11.36 2.27 21.32
C PHE A 72 -10.89 1.63 20.03
N ALA A 73 -9.72 1.03 20.03
CA ALA A 73 -9.16 0.31 18.90
C ALA A 73 -9.11 -1.19 19.20
N ASN A 74 -9.69 -1.99 18.31
CA ASN A 74 -9.47 -3.42 18.33
C ASN A 74 -8.21 -3.72 17.52
N ILE A 75 -7.10 -3.97 18.20
CA ILE A 75 -5.79 -4.06 17.54
C ILE A 75 -5.73 -5.20 16.49
N PRO A 76 -6.16 -6.45 16.78
CA PRO A 76 -6.14 -7.50 15.77
C PRO A 76 -6.96 -7.16 14.52
N ARG A 77 -8.15 -6.60 14.69
CA ARG A 77 -9.02 -6.21 13.56
C ARG A 77 -8.43 -5.07 12.75
N SER A 78 -7.86 -4.07 13.41
CA SER A 78 -7.21 -2.94 12.72
C SER A 78 -6.05 -3.42 11.86
N LYS A 79 -5.20 -4.28 12.42
CA LYS A 79 -4.07 -4.85 11.66
C LYS A 79 -4.55 -5.69 10.48
N GLU A 80 -5.61 -6.48 10.65
CA GLU A 80 -6.18 -7.29 9.58
C GLU A 80 -6.75 -6.42 8.46
N ALA A 81 -7.52 -5.39 8.78
CA ALA A 81 -8.08 -4.46 7.80
C ALA A 81 -6.99 -3.69 7.04
N GLU A 82 -5.97 -3.25 7.73
CA GLU A 82 -4.81 -2.58 7.15
C GLU A 82 -4.04 -3.52 6.21
N HIS A 83 -3.80 -4.75 6.64
CA HIS A 83 -3.14 -5.76 5.82
C HIS A 83 -3.93 -6.08 4.55
N GLU A 84 -5.23 -6.30 4.66
CA GLU A 84 -6.10 -6.55 3.50
C GLU A 84 -6.13 -5.39 2.52
N THR A 85 -6.08 -4.16 3.02
CA THR A 85 -5.98 -2.96 2.16
C THR A 85 -4.71 -2.98 1.33
N ILE A 86 -3.59 -3.28 1.94
CA ILE A 86 -2.29 -3.36 1.26
C ILE A 86 -2.29 -4.51 0.25
N VAL A 87 -2.77 -5.67 0.63
CA VAL A 87 -2.87 -6.84 -0.27
C VAL A 87 -3.77 -6.54 -1.46
N TYR A 88 -4.92 -5.93 -1.23
CA TYR A 88 -5.82 -5.51 -2.29
C TYR A 88 -5.15 -4.54 -3.27
N CYS A 89 -4.50 -3.50 -2.77
CA CYS A 89 -3.84 -2.51 -3.62
C CYS A 89 -2.68 -3.11 -4.42
N LYS A 90 -1.93 -4.07 -3.86
CA LYS A 90 -0.89 -4.80 -4.59
C LYS A 90 -1.46 -5.67 -5.71
N ALA A 91 -2.62 -6.27 -5.50
CA ALA A 91 -3.31 -7.06 -6.51
C ALA A 91 -4.05 -6.20 -7.56
N HIS A 92 -4.40 -4.97 -7.21
CA HIS A 92 -5.14 -4.02 -8.05
C HIS A 92 -4.44 -2.65 -8.08
N PRO A 93 -3.21 -2.56 -8.60
CA PRO A 93 -2.42 -1.33 -8.59
C PRO A 93 -2.93 -0.33 -9.63
N GLY A 94 -3.99 0.38 -9.30
CA GLY A 94 -4.66 1.31 -10.19
C GLY A 94 -4.98 2.65 -9.51
N GLU A 95 -5.92 3.36 -10.11
CA GLU A 95 -6.31 4.72 -9.71
C GLU A 95 -7.27 4.76 -8.51
N GLU A 96 -7.71 3.61 -8.02
CA GLU A 96 -8.59 3.54 -6.85
C GLU A 96 -7.90 4.16 -5.63
N LYS A 97 -8.64 4.97 -4.89
CA LYS A 97 -8.08 5.68 -3.73
C LYS A 97 -7.96 4.75 -2.53
N VAL A 98 -6.82 4.77 -1.87
CA VAL A 98 -6.56 3.92 -0.68
C VAL A 98 -7.63 4.12 0.39
N ILE A 99 -8.04 5.35 0.64
CA ILE A 99 -9.07 5.66 1.63
C ILE A 99 -10.41 5.00 1.31
N LYS A 100 -10.76 4.88 0.03
CA LYS A 100 -11.98 4.19 -0.41
C LYS A 100 -11.89 2.68 -0.18
N VAL A 101 -10.75 2.08 -0.49
CA VAL A 101 -10.50 0.65 -0.27
C VAL A 101 -10.58 0.31 1.21
N LEU A 102 -9.89 1.06 2.06
CA LEU A 102 -9.91 0.84 3.50
C LEU A 102 -11.32 1.00 4.08
N GLY A 103 -12.05 2.05 3.67
CA GLY A 103 -13.42 2.26 4.12
C GLY A 103 -14.34 1.10 3.76
N ARG A 104 -14.25 0.58 2.53
CA ARG A 104 -15.00 -0.59 2.08
C ARG A 104 -14.67 -1.83 2.89
N ILE A 105 -13.41 -2.10 3.15
CA ILE A 105 -12.96 -3.24 3.95
C ILE A 105 -13.47 -3.14 5.39
N ILE A 106 -13.40 -1.96 6.01
CA ILE A 106 -13.94 -1.72 7.36
C ILE A 106 -15.45 -1.97 7.39
N ASP A 107 -16.18 -1.50 6.39
CA ASP A 107 -17.63 -1.70 6.30
C ASP A 107 -17.99 -3.19 6.13
N GLU A 108 -17.24 -3.93 5.33
CA GLU A 108 -17.40 -5.39 5.21
C GLU A 108 -17.17 -6.11 6.53
N TYR A 109 -16.18 -5.71 7.31
CA TYR A 109 -15.96 -6.27 8.64
C TYR A 109 -17.12 -6.00 9.58
N ARG A 110 -17.68 -4.81 9.54
CA ARG A 110 -18.84 -4.43 10.35
C ARG A 110 -20.04 -5.30 10.02
N GLU A 111 -20.32 -5.54 8.76
CA GLU A 111 -21.45 -6.36 8.31
C GLU A 111 -21.27 -7.84 8.63
N LYS A 112 -20.12 -8.42 8.27
CA LYS A 112 -19.88 -9.86 8.37
C LYS A 112 -19.64 -10.34 9.80
N LYS A 113 -19.06 -9.52 10.66
CA LYS A 113 -18.67 -9.92 12.03
C LYS A 113 -19.58 -9.36 13.11
N GLY A 114 -20.67 -8.68 12.72
CA GLY A 114 -21.60 -8.09 13.68
C GLY A 114 -20.93 -7.11 14.65
N ILE A 115 -19.94 -6.36 14.16
CA ILE A 115 -19.17 -5.46 15.00
C ILE A 115 -20.04 -4.31 15.47
N ASP A 116 -20.14 -4.15 16.79
CA ASP A 116 -20.84 -3.04 17.40
C ASP A 116 -20.22 -1.71 16.95
N VAL A 117 -21.02 -0.90 16.26
CA VAL A 117 -20.63 0.43 15.79
C VAL A 117 -20.49 1.44 16.92
N HIS A 118 -20.89 1.10 18.14
CA HIS A 118 -20.88 2.00 19.29
C HIS A 118 -19.63 1.87 20.16
N ARG A 119 -18.75 0.93 19.85
CA ARG A 119 -17.43 0.80 20.49
C ARG A 119 -16.33 1.40 19.68
#